data_df765801ad2b08e0b9d930d8db54a1cf
#
_entry.id   df765801ad2b08e0b9d930d8db54a1cf
#
_cell.length_a   1.000
_cell.length_b   1.000
_cell.length_c   1.000
_cell.angle_alpha   90.00
_cell.angle_beta   90.00
_cell.angle_gamma   90.00
#
_symmetry.space_group_name_H-M   'P 1'
#
loop_
_entity.id
_entity.type
_entity.pdbx_description
1 polymer ?
#
loop_
_entity_poly.entity_id
_entity_poly.type
_entity_poly.pdbx_seq_one_letter_code
_entity_poly.pdbx_strand_id
1 'polypeptide(L)'
;MENHTNPTYNKRMRQTTDAKLEPLEPYLKPGVTLLDFGSGFNPDFIASIEETGATYYGYDISPIVNQQFKESKIKHLTKEDLEAQNETFDVIYLSSVLHEFFSYLSPKDYRDTMATIVKALKPDGYLIIRDWPIIQEPDTYQKLVAKDEDAAKIIDCWRDALKDNAVTGPIRKSNPTTYHAKKADLFELVFHTSWGLESLERESQERYHMTTRQILKSLLYPFDLTVIHTYYQDDDSYLPHLQKYFAINKIPSATKSVHIIQKRKDPRLNMITVTQPKAKILVDKTIELAMIELTDDQKETLINQLAKLPFNVSAESQDEKLEEIATLIETIEDYVEKEEITIDNAERMEAVLYEGIPANETSAFYGSRYYAIEDMMLQELY
;
A
#
# COMPACT_ATOMS: atom_id res chain seq x y z
N MET A 1 -3.04 8.39 -21.73
CA MET A 1 -4.36 8.95 -22.10
C MET A 1 -5.07 8.26 -23.30
N GLU A 2 -4.45 7.28 -23.97
CA GLU A 2 -5.06 6.59 -25.14
C GLU A 2 -5.77 5.27 -24.83
N ASN A 3 -5.78 4.79 -23.60
CA ASN A 3 -6.35 3.48 -23.24
C ASN A 3 -7.83 3.34 -23.49
N HIS A 4 -8.58 4.38 -23.19
CA HIS A 4 -10.05 4.35 -23.27
C HIS A 4 -10.57 4.22 -24.71
N THR A 5 -9.70 4.34 -25.72
CA THR A 5 -10.03 4.06 -27.13
C THR A 5 -9.67 2.63 -27.56
N ASN A 6 -8.92 1.87 -26.73
CA ASN A 6 -8.50 0.51 -27.07
C ASN A 6 -9.60 -0.51 -26.72
N PRO A 7 -10.23 -1.19 -27.72
CA PRO A 7 -11.30 -2.16 -27.45
C PRO A 7 -10.85 -3.36 -26.59
N THR A 8 -9.60 -3.78 -26.71
CA THR A 8 -9.04 -4.89 -25.92
C THR A 8 -8.90 -4.49 -24.46
N TYR A 9 -8.41 -3.28 -24.18
CA TYR A 9 -8.34 -2.73 -22.84
C TYR A 9 -9.74 -2.64 -22.21
N ASN A 10 -10.69 -2.02 -22.90
CA ASN A 10 -12.06 -1.87 -22.41
C ASN A 10 -12.73 -3.22 -22.15
N LYS A 11 -12.48 -4.25 -22.99
CA LYS A 11 -12.98 -5.60 -22.77
C LYS A 11 -12.41 -6.21 -21.48
N ARG A 12 -11.11 -6.07 -21.24
CA ARG A 12 -10.46 -6.57 -19.99
C ARG A 12 -11.01 -5.87 -18.75
N MET A 13 -11.20 -4.55 -18.82
CA MET A 13 -11.76 -3.76 -17.71
C MET A 13 -13.18 -4.18 -17.34
N ARG A 14 -14.01 -4.59 -18.33
CA ARG A 14 -15.36 -5.11 -18.07
C ARG A 14 -15.36 -6.51 -17.45
N GLN A 15 -14.41 -7.36 -17.81
CA GLN A 15 -14.29 -8.73 -17.28
C GLN A 15 -13.98 -8.77 -15.79
N THR A 16 -13.52 -7.66 -15.20
CA THR A 16 -13.18 -7.53 -13.77
C THR A 16 -14.29 -6.88 -12.94
N THR A 17 -15.50 -6.72 -13.48
CA THR A 17 -16.60 -6.01 -12.81
C THR A 17 -16.94 -6.64 -11.46
N ASP A 18 -17.15 -7.96 -11.41
CA ASP A 18 -17.51 -8.66 -10.16
C ASP A 18 -16.40 -8.52 -9.09
N ALA A 19 -15.14 -8.68 -9.49
CA ALA A 19 -14.01 -8.51 -8.60
C ALA A 19 -13.83 -7.07 -8.08
N LYS A 20 -14.34 -6.08 -8.84
CA LYS A 20 -14.38 -4.68 -8.40
C LYS A 20 -15.55 -4.38 -7.47
N LEU A 21 -16.68 -5.08 -7.64
CA LEU A 21 -17.88 -4.90 -6.82
C LEU A 21 -17.72 -5.57 -5.45
N GLU A 22 -17.10 -6.73 -5.37
CA GLU A 22 -16.94 -7.50 -4.14
C GLU A 22 -16.49 -6.65 -2.93
N PRO A 23 -15.47 -5.79 -3.00
CA PRO A 23 -15.07 -4.95 -1.87
C PRO A 23 -16.11 -3.93 -1.43
N LEU A 24 -17.04 -3.58 -2.32
CA LEU A 24 -18.06 -2.55 -2.11
C LEU A 24 -19.37 -3.11 -1.54
N GLU A 25 -19.69 -4.38 -1.84
CA GLU A 25 -20.97 -5.00 -1.48
C GLU A 25 -21.40 -4.77 -0.03
N PRO A 26 -20.53 -4.92 1.00
CA PRO A 26 -20.93 -4.71 2.40
C PRO A 26 -21.33 -3.26 2.72
N TYR A 27 -20.91 -2.31 1.88
CA TYR A 27 -21.06 -0.87 2.12
C TYR A 27 -22.15 -0.23 1.26
N LEU A 28 -22.59 -0.92 0.20
CA LEU A 28 -23.63 -0.43 -0.70
C LEU A 28 -25.02 -0.74 -0.14
N LYS A 29 -25.83 0.30 0.02
CA LYS A 29 -27.23 0.23 0.42
C LYS A 29 -27.97 1.50 -0.01
N PRO A 30 -29.32 1.48 -0.02
CA PRO A 30 -30.09 2.66 -0.38
C PRO A 30 -29.70 3.91 0.40
N GLY A 31 -29.48 5.00 -0.32
CA GLY A 31 -29.10 6.28 0.25
C GLY A 31 -27.61 6.51 0.48
N VAL A 32 -26.76 5.51 0.27
CA VAL A 32 -25.29 5.67 0.30
C VAL A 32 -24.83 6.48 -0.93
N THR A 33 -23.89 7.38 -0.72
CA THR A 33 -23.19 8.11 -1.79
C THR A 33 -21.79 7.53 -1.97
N LEU A 34 -21.48 7.08 -3.19
CA LEU A 34 -20.18 6.52 -3.56
C LEU A 34 -19.47 7.41 -4.57
N LEU A 35 -18.21 7.72 -4.31
CA LEU A 35 -17.29 8.30 -5.29
C LEU A 35 -16.33 7.22 -5.78
N ASP A 36 -16.32 6.95 -7.08
CA ASP A 36 -15.33 6.12 -7.77
C ASP A 36 -14.23 7.05 -8.33
N PHE A 37 -13.08 7.06 -7.68
CA PHE A 37 -11.97 7.95 -8.01
C PHE A 37 -10.99 7.24 -8.94
N GLY A 38 -10.73 7.83 -10.12
CA GLY A 38 -10.04 7.18 -11.23
C GLY A 38 -10.92 6.10 -11.87
N SER A 39 -12.19 6.46 -12.07
CA SER A 39 -13.27 5.51 -12.34
C SER A 39 -13.14 4.79 -13.70
N GLY A 40 -12.43 5.37 -14.67
CA GLY A 40 -12.67 4.98 -16.06
C GLY A 40 -14.14 5.14 -16.42
N PHE A 41 -14.62 4.41 -17.43
CA PHE A 41 -16.03 4.35 -17.79
C PHE A 41 -16.47 2.90 -17.96
N ASN A 42 -17.18 2.37 -16.96
CA ASN A 42 -17.75 1.01 -16.99
C ASN A 42 -19.24 1.05 -16.63
N PRO A 43 -20.14 1.11 -17.65
CA PRO A 43 -21.58 1.18 -17.43
C PRO A 43 -22.16 0.01 -16.62
N ASP A 44 -21.63 -1.20 -16.79
CA ASP A 44 -22.11 -2.39 -16.08
C ASP A 44 -21.80 -2.30 -14.58
N PHE A 45 -20.61 -1.82 -14.23
CA PHE A 45 -20.22 -1.57 -12.84
C PHE A 45 -21.09 -0.48 -12.19
N ILE A 46 -21.33 0.60 -12.92
CA ILE A 46 -22.16 1.72 -12.45
C ILE A 46 -23.60 1.24 -12.22
N ALA A 47 -24.18 0.52 -13.18
CA ALA A 47 -25.53 -0.03 -13.07
C ALA A 47 -25.68 -0.95 -11.85
N SER A 48 -24.71 -1.83 -11.61
CA SER A 48 -24.71 -2.73 -10.44
C SER A 48 -24.69 -1.97 -9.12
N ILE A 49 -23.97 -0.83 -9.04
CA ILE A 49 -23.98 0.03 -7.86
C ILE A 49 -25.35 0.70 -7.67
N GLU A 50 -25.91 1.27 -8.74
CA GLU A 50 -27.19 1.97 -8.68
C GLU A 50 -28.37 1.03 -8.37
N GLU A 51 -28.31 -0.24 -8.78
CA GLU A 51 -29.27 -1.28 -8.43
C GLU A 51 -29.39 -1.54 -6.92
N THR A 52 -28.33 -1.25 -6.15
CA THR A 52 -28.38 -1.32 -4.67
C THR A 52 -29.15 -0.16 -4.03
N GLY A 53 -29.52 0.85 -4.82
CA GLY A 53 -30.09 2.11 -4.34
C GLY A 53 -29.04 3.12 -3.84
N ALA A 54 -27.76 2.85 -4.03
CA ALA A 54 -26.69 3.81 -3.80
C ALA A 54 -26.63 4.84 -4.94
N THR A 55 -26.09 6.01 -4.66
CA THR A 55 -25.85 7.05 -5.66
C THR A 55 -24.39 7.04 -6.06
N TYR A 56 -24.13 6.77 -7.34
CA TYR A 56 -22.79 6.77 -7.93
C TYR A 56 -22.34 8.16 -8.39
N TYR A 57 -21.07 8.46 -8.17
CA TYR A 57 -20.35 9.60 -8.76
C TYR A 57 -19.00 9.09 -9.29
N GLY A 58 -18.70 9.36 -10.55
CA GLY A 58 -17.39 9.11 -11.13
C GLY A 58 -16.49 10.33 -11.06
N TYR A 59 -15.19 10.13 -10.94
CA TYR A 59 -14.17 11.13 -11.17
C TYR A 59 -13.01 10.51 -11.95
N ASP A 60 -12.59 11.16 -13.01
CA ASP A 60 -11.45 10.74 -13.82
C ASP A 60 -10.75 11.97 -14.43
N ILE A 61 -9.42 11.88 -14.59
CA ILE A 61 -8.63 12.93 -15.23
C ILE A 61 -8.67 12.87 -16.76
N SER A 62 -9.13 11.75 -17.32
CA SER A 62 -9.17 11.52 -18.78
C SER A 62 -10.29 12.32 -19.43
N PRO A 63 -9.99 13.19 -20.42
CA PRO A 63 -11.02 13.90 -21.16
C PRO A 63 -11.99 12.97 -21.91
N ILE A 64 -11.51 11.80 -22.35
CA ILE A 64 -12.33 10.80 -23.06
C ILE A 64 -13.36 10.20 -22.10
N VAL A 65 -12.94 9.83 -20.88
CA VAL A 65 -13.83 9.32 -19.84
C VAL A 65 -14.86 10.37 -19.45
N ASN A 66 -14.44 11.61 -19.24
CA ASN A 66 -15.34 12.71 -18.92
C ASN A 66 -16.38 12.97 -20.03
N GLN A 67 -16.00 12.80 -21.31
CA GLN A 67 -16.94 12.89 -22.41
C GLN A 67 -17.98 11.75 -22.38
N GLN A 68 -17.55 10.50 -22.10
CA GLN A 68 -18.44 9.35 -21.98
C GLN A 68 -19.47 9.52 -20.85
N PHE A 69 -19.05 10.06 -19.69
CA PHE A 69 -19.96 10.39 -18.60
C PHE A 69 -21.01 11.43 -19.01
N LYS A 70 -20.60 12.51 -19.70
CA LYS A 70 -21.52 13.54 -20.19
C LYS A 70 -22.55 12.98 -21.16
N GLU A 71 -22.14 12.14 -22.11
CA GLU A 71 -23.02 11.50 -23.09
C GLU A 71 -24.02 10.54 -22.45
N SER A 72 -23.59 9.82 -21.41
CA SER A 72 -24.42 8.84 -20.70
C SER A 72 -25.30 9.47 -19.62
N LYS A 73 -25.14 10.77 -19.33
CA LYS A 73 -25.83 11.49 -18.25
C LYS A 73 -25.62 10.90 -16.86
N ILE A 74 -24.55 10.13 -16.68
CA ILE A 74 -24.12 9.59 -15.37
C ILE A 74 -23.44 10.72 -14.58
N LYS A 75 -23.67 10.75 -13.26
CA LYS A 75 -23.05 11.75 -12.41
C LYS A 75 -21.54 11.60 -12.40
N HIS A 76 -20.84 12.68 -12.70
CA HIS A 76 -19.39 12.76 -12.60
C HIS A 76 -18.97 14.13 -12.06
N LEU A 77 -17.80 14.17 -11.46
CA LEU A 77 -17.22 15.38 -10.92
C LEU A 77 -16.12 15.90 -11.84
N THR A 78 -16.04 17.20 -12.00
CA THR A 78 -14.81 17.85 -12.47
C THR A 78 -13.81 17.95 -11.31
N LYS A 79 -12.60 18.39 -11.60
CA LYS A 79 -11.59 18.63 -10.55
C LYS A 79 -12.09 19.68 -9.55
N GLU A 80 -12.65 20.76 -10.05
CA GLU A 80 -13.23 21.87 -9.26
C GLU A 80 -14.40 21.38 -8.41
N ASP A 81 -15.28 20.54 -8.96
CA ASP A 81 -16.38 19.94 -8.21
C ASP A 81 -15.86 19.05 -7.08
N LEU A 82 -14.83 18.24 -7.33
CA LEU A 82 -14.22 17.38 -6.30
C LEU A 82 -13.56 18.20 -5.20
N GLU A 83 -12.79 19.24 -5.53
CA GLU A 83 -12.13 20.12 -4.58
C GLU A 83 -13.14 20.90 -3.71
N ALA A 84 -14.35 21.14 -4.23
CA ALA A 84 -15.44 21.77 -3.51
C ALA A 84 -16.16 20.82 -2.53
N GLN A 85 -15.99 19.49 -2.65
CA GLN A 85 -16.63 18.54 -1.74
C GLN A 85 -16.09 18.65 -0.32
N ASN A 86 -16.96 18.47 0.64
CA ASN A 86 -16.64 18.38 2.05
C ASN A 86 -17.60 17.41 2.73
N GLU A 87 -17.09 16.33 3.29
CA GLU A 87 -17.87 15.31 4.02
C GLU A 87 -19.14 14.87 3.26
N THR A 88 -19.00 14.61 1.96
CA THR A 88 -20.11 14.34 1.05
C THR A 88 -20.35 12.85 0.83
N PHE A 89 -19.27 12.04 0.77
CA PHE A 89 -19.34 10.64 0.37
C PHE A 89 -19.29 9.71 1.57
N ASP A 90 -20.19 8.72 1.56
CA ASP A 90 -20.17 7.61 2.53
C ASP A 90 -19.07 6.61 2.19
N VAL A 91 -18.80 6.42 0.90
CA VAL A 91 -17.75 5.53 0.40
C VAL A 91 -16.96 6.26 -0.69
N ILE A 92 -15.64 6.19 -0.61
CA ILE A 92 -14.73 6.58 -1.71
C ILE A 92 -13.94 5.34 -2.11
N TYR A 93 -13.93 5.04 -3.40
CA TYR A 93 -13.30 3.85 -3.96
C TYR A 93 -12.17 4.22 -4.92
N LEU A 94 -10.99 3.66 -4.69
CA LEU A 94 -9.83 3.74 -5.56
C LEU A 94 -9.52 2.33 -6.07
N SER A 95 -9.82 2.05 -7.34
CA SER A 95 -9.57 0.73 -7.92
C SER A 95 -8.52 0.79 -9.02
N SER A 96 -7.33 0.28 -8.75
CA SER A 96 -6.17 0.31 -9.67
C SER A 96 -5.75 1.73 -10.03
N VAL A 97 -5.64 2.59 -9.03
CA VAL A 97 -5.30 4.02 -9.16
C VAL A 97 -4.15 4.43 -8.26
N LEU A 98 -4.00 3.79 -7.09
CA LEU A 98 -3.00 4.21 -6.12
C LEU A 98 -1.57 4.05 -6.65
N HIS A 99 -1.29 2.98 -7.40
CA HIS A 99 0.01 2.77 -8.03
C HIS A 99 0.34 3.87 -9.06
N GLU A 100 -0.67 4.46 -9.72
CA GLU A 100 -0.49 5.59 -10.63
C GLU A 100 -0.05 6.86 -9.87
N PHE A 101 -0.52 7.06 -8.63
CA PHE A 101 -0.06 8.17 -7.80
C PHE A 101 1.45 8.10 -7.60
N PHE A 102 1.97 6.92 -7.27
CA PHE A 102 3.40 6.72 -7.06
C PHE A 102 4.21 6.72 -8.36
N SER A 103 3.58 6.42 -9.49
CA SER A 103 4.22 6.39 -10.80
C SER A 103 4.33 7.78 -11.43
N TYR A 104 3.30 8.62 -11.28
CA TYR A 104 3.16 9.86 -12.05
C TYR A 104 3.15 11.14 -11.22
N LEU A 105 2.87 11.07 -9.91
CA LEU A 105 2.77 12.25 -9.07
C LEU A 105 4.03 12.46 -8.22
N SER A 106 4.35 13.72 -7.97
CA SER A 106 5.36 14.04 -6.95
C SER A 106 4.85 13.71 -5.55
N PRO A 107 5.73 13.51 -4.55
CA PRO A 107 5.33 13.28 -3.16
C PRO A 107 4.39 14.36 -2.60
N LYS A 108 4.52 15.61 -3.05
CA LYS A 108 3.61 16.69 -2.69
C LYS A 108 2.24 16.48 -3.34
N ASP A 109 2.21 16.24 -4.66
CA ASP A 109 0.97 16.18 -5.41
C ASP A 109 0.09 15.00 -5.00
N TYR A 110 0.67 13.82 -4.71
CA TYR A 110 -0.13 12.70 -4.23
C TYR A 110 -0.70 12.94 -2.83
N ARG A 111 0.03 13.64 -1.93
CA ARG A 111 -0.50 14.06 -0.62
C ARG A 111 -1.64 15.05 -0.76
N ASP A 112 -1.49 16.05 -1.62
CA ASP A 112 -2.54 17.04 -1.89
C ASP A 112 -3.80 16.37 -2.49
N THR A 113 -3.61 15.37 -3.35
CA THR A 113 -4.71 14.57 -3.90
C THR A 113 -5.40 13.76 -2.80
N MET A 114 -4.65 13.11 -1.92
CA MET A 114 -5.22 12.40 -0.77
C MET A 114 -5.95 13.33 0.19
N ALA A 115 -5.42 14.52 0.45
CA ALA A 115 -6.11 15.53 1.26
C ALA A 115 -7.49 15.89 0.68
N THR A 116 -7.57 16.05 -0.64
CA THR A 116 -8.83 16.31 -1.34
C THR A 116 -9.82 15.16 -1.21
N ILE A 117 -9.34 13.92 -1.39
CA ILE A 117 -10.14 12.68 -1.23
C ILE A 117 -10.69 12.59 0.21
N VAL A 118 -9.82 12.75 1.20
CA VAL A 118 -10.21 12.61 2.61
C VAL A 118 -11.15 13.73 3.08
N LYS A 119 -10.97 14.96 2.57
CA LYS A 119 -11.89 16.06 2.82
C LYS A 119 -13.31 15.74 2.32
N ALA A 120 -13.41 15.06 1.17
CA ALA A 120 -14.70 14.68 0.59
C ALA A 120 -15.36 13.49 1.31
N LEU A 121 -14.62 12.70 2.10
CA LEU A 121 -15.10 11.55 2.86
C LEU A 121 -15.83 12.01 4.14
N LYS A 122 -17.00 11.45 4.42
CA LYS A 122 -17.74 11.69 5.68
C LYS A 122 -16.94 11.17 6.90
N PRO A 123 -17.18 11.70 8.11
CA PRO A 123 -16.48 11.25 9.34
C PRO A 123 -16.57 9.75 9.58
N ASP A 124 -17.72 9.12 9.29
CA ASP A 124 -17.96 7.68 9.42
C ASP A 124 -17.84 6.93 8.08
N GLY A 125 -17.31 7.58 7.07
CA GLY A 125 -17.18 7.04 5.73
C GLY A 125 -16.04 6.03 5.61
N TYR A 126 -16.05 5.29 4.51
CA TYR A 126 -15.05 4.29 4.17
C TYR A 126 -14.27 4.71 2.93
N LEU A 127 -12.95 4.71 3.04
CA LEU A 127 -12.05 4.75 1.90
C LEU A 127 -11.66 3.30 1.58
N ILE A 128 -11.98 2.84 0.38
CA ILE A 128 -11.67 1.48 -0.05
C ILE A 128 -10.65 1.56 -1.17
N ILE A 129 -9.48 0.96 -0.96
CA ILE A 129 -8.40 0.91 -1.94
C ILE A 129 -8.23 -0.52 -2.40
N ARG A 130 -8.41 -0.76 -3.71
CA ARG A 130 -8.16 -2.02 -4.39
C ARG A 130 -7.07 -1.81 -5.43
N ASP A 131 -5.88 -2.30 -5.16
CA ASP A 131 -4.74 -2.07 -6.06
C ASP A 131 -3.82 -3.30 -6.13
N TRP A 132 -2.69 -3.18 -6.81
CA TRP A 132 -1.68 -4.22 -6.86
C TRP A 132 -1.32 -4.71 -5.45
N PRO A 133 -1.05 -6.02 -5.28
CA PRO A 133 -0.89 -6.59 -3.95
C PRO A 133 0.38 -6.09 -3.27
N ILE A 134 0.33 -5.99 -1.96
CA ILE A 134 1.55 -5.85 -1.15
C ILE A 134 2.35 -7.14 -1.26
N ILE A 135 3.54 -7.05 -1.84
CA ILE A 135 4.41 -8.21 -2.05
C ILE A 135 4.98 -8.66 -0.70
N GLN A 136 4.67 -9.88 -0.32
CA GLN A 136 5.29 -10.52 0.85
C GLN A 136 6.71 -10.96 0.49
N GLU A 137 7.68 -10.67 1.39
CA GLU A 137 9.09 -11.00 1.18
C GLU A 137 9.63 -10.51 -0.18
N PRO A 138 9.56 -9.19 -0.47
CA PRO A 138 9.85 -8.64 -1.81
C PRO A 138 11.29 -8.91 -2.27
N ASP A 139 12.23 -9.05 -1.35
CA ASP A 139 13.65 -9.21 -1.60
C ASP A 139 14.11 -10.68 -1.75
N THR A 140 13.19 -11.64 -1.55
CA THR A 140 13.50 -13.06 -1.77
C THR A 140 13.77 -13.32 -3.24
N TYR A 141 14.92 -13.94 -3.55
CA TYR A 141 15.27 -14.30 -4.91
C TYR A 141 14.44 -15.48 -5.41
N GLN A 142 13.90 -15.33 -6.60
CA GLN A 142 13.09 -16.35 -7.25
C GLN A 142 13.50 -16.58 -8.70
N LYS A 143 12.96 -17.64 -9.28
CA LYS A 143 13.18 -18.05 -10.66
C LYS A 143 11.88 -17.92 -11.45
N LEU A 144 11.99 -17.40 -12.67
CA LEU A 144 10.91 -17.28 -13.64
C LEU A 144 11.35 -17.94 -14.95
N VAL A 145 10.47 -18.69 -15.58
CA VAL A 145 10.77 -19.39 -16.84
C VAL A 145 9.85 -18.90 -17.94
N ALA A 146 10.44 -18.43 -19.04
CA ALA A 146 9.70 -18.13 -20.27
C ALA A 146 9.15 -19.41 -20.88
N LYS A 147 8.01 -19.33 -21.57
CA LYS A 147 7.38 -20.44 -22.24
C LYS A 147 8.27 -21.07 -23.32
N ASP A 148 8.92 -20.21 -24.08
CA ASP A 148 9.84 -20.54 -25.17
C ASP A 148 10.79 -19.37 -25.46
N GLU A 149 11.66 -19.49 -26.44
CA GLU A 149 12.62 -18.45 -26.80
C GLU A 149 11.95 -17.21 -27.45
N ASP A 150 10.82 -17.36 -28.11
CA ASP A 150 10.11 -16.21 -28.69
C ASP A 150 9.41 -15.39 -27.60
N ALA A 151 8.80 -16.05 -26.62
CA ALA A 151 8.30 -15.39 -25.41
C ALA A 151 9.43 -14.69 -24.65
N ALA A 152 10.60 -15.32 -24.56
CA ALA A 152 11.75 -14.72 -23.90
C ALA A 152 12.23 -13.41 -24.55
N LYS A 153 12.13 -13.25 -25.86
CA LYS A 153 12.43 -11.98 -26.56
C LYS A 153 11.49 -10.87 -26.14
N ILE A 154 10.22 -11.17 -25.96
CA ILE A 154 9.20 -10.20 -25.49
C ILE A 154 9.48 -9.82 -24.02
N ILE A 155 9.77 -10.81 -23.20
CA ILE A 155 10.16 -10.59 -21.78
C ILE A 155 11.42 -9.73 -21.68
N ASP A 156 12.42 -9.94 -22.56
CA ASP A 156 13.64 -9.15 -22.59
C ASP A 156 13.35 -7.67 -22.95
N CYS A 157 12.40 -7.39 -23.86
CA CYS A 157 11.97 -6.01 -24.15
C CYS A 157 11.38 -5.33 -22.88
N TRP A 158 10.51 -6.04 -22.15
CA TRP A 158 9.95 -5.53 -20.90
C TRP A 158 11.03 -5.34 -19.83
N ARG A 159 11.89 -6.34 -19.62
CA ARG A 159 13.01 -6.24 -18.67
C ARG A 159 13.85 -4.99 -18.93
N ASP A 160 14.16 -4.72 -20.19
CA ASP A 160 15.00 -3.58 -20.57
C ASP A 160 14.27 -2.23 -20.44
N ALA A 161 12.94 -2.21 -20.62
CA ALA A 161 12.12 -1.02 -20.40
C ALA A 161 11.90 -0.69 -18.92
N LEU A 162 11.81 -1.72 -18.05
CA LEU A 162 11.50 -1.56 -16.62
C LEU A 162 12.74 -1.28 -15.76
N LYS A 163 13.95 -1.61 -16.21
CA LYS A 163 15.20 -1.60 -15.42
C LYS A 163 15.52 -0.29 -14.73
N ASP A 164 15.15 0.83 -15.35
CA ASP A 164 15.47 2.17 -14.85
C ASP A 164 14.30 2.84 -14.12
N ASN A 165 13.16 2.15 -14.02
CA ASN A 165 11.95 2.71 -13.43
C ASN A 165 11.35 1.82 -12.33
N ALA A 166 10.86 0.64 -12.68
CA ALA A 166 10.07 -0.20 -11.77
C ALA A 166 10.89 -1.31 -11.09
N VAL A 167 12.01 -1.71 -11.67
CA VAL A 167 12.86 -2.78 -11.16
C VAL A 167 13.95 -2.21 -10.26
N THR A 168 14.08 -2.75 -9.05
CA THR A 168 15.02 -2.27 -8.02
C THR A 168 16.37 -2.94 -8.05
N GLY A 169 16.48 -4.07 -8.75
CA GLY A 169 17.71 -4.84 -8.86
C GLY A 169 17.88 -5.53 -10.22
N PRO A 170 19.01 -6.23 -10.43
CA PRO A 170 19.27 -6.86 -11.72
C PRO A 170 18.41 -8.10 -11.93
N ILE A 171 17.66 -8.15 -13.01
CA ILE A 171 17.02 -9.37 -13.52
C ILE A 171 18.06 -10.13 -14.36
N ARG A 172 18.62 -11.21 -13.80
CA ARG A 172 19.67 -12.00 -14.42
C ARG A 172 19.10 -13.15 -15.24
N LYS A 173 19.71 -13.44 -16.36
CA LYS A 173 19.36 -14.55 -17.24
C LYS A 173 20.40 -15.68 -17.08
N SER A 174 19.99 -16.89 -16.71
CA SER A 174 20.90 -18.03 -16.54
C SER A 174 21.02 -18.91 -17.80
N ASN A 175 19.98 -18.88 -18.66
CA ASN A 175 19.94 -19.51 -19.97
C ASN A 175 18.92 -18.74 -20.84
N PRO A 176 18.69 -19.08 -22.13
CA PRO A 176 17.82 -18.33 -23.02
C PRO A 176 16.39 -18.05 -22.50
N THR A 177 15.86 -18.89 -21.60
CA THR A 177 14.46 -18.79 -21.13
C THR A 177 14.30 -18.64 -19.61
N THR A 178 15.39 -18.56 -18.84
CA THR A 178 15.30 -18.54 -17.37
C THR A 178 15.85 -17.26 -16.77
N TYR A 179 15.02 -16.62 -15.97
CA TYR A 179 15.29 -15.34 -15.28
C TYR A 179 15.36 -15.54 -13.77
N HIS A 180 16.21 -14.78 -13.10
CA HIS A 180 16.38 -14.77 -11.65
C HIS A 180 16.45 -13.33 -11.16
N ALA A 181 15.61 -12.98 -10.21
CA ALA A 181 15.62 -11.66 -9.56
C ALA A 181 14.90 -11.72 -8.21
N LYS A 182 14.84 -10.59 -7.53
CA LYS A 182 13.98 -10.41 -6.38
C LYS A 182 12.52 -10.64 -6.78
N LYS A 183 11.72 -11.13 -5.85
CA LYS A 183 10.29 -11.43 -6.04
C LYS A 183 9.52 -10.20 -6.52
N ALA A 184 9.80 -9.02 -5.96
CA ALA A 184 9.19 -7.77 -6.39
C ALA A 184 9.51 -7.43 -7.84
N ASP A 185 10.78 -7.57 -8.25
CA ASP A 185 11.22 -7.29 -9.62
C ASP A 185 10.63 -8.30 -10.63
N LEU A 186 10.49 -9.57 -10.24
CA LEU A 186 9.81 -10.57 -11.08
C LEU A 186 8.30 -10.30 -11.16
N PHE A 187 7.69 -9.80 -10.09
CA PHE A 187 6.29 -9.39 -10.11
C PHE A 187 6.05 -8.29 -11.16
N GLU A 188 6.88 -7.23 -11.14
CA GLU A 188 6.83 -6.18 -12.16
C GLU A 188 6.96 -6.77 -13.55
N LEU A 189 7.98 -7.58 -13.79
CA LEU A 189 8.24 -8.17 -15.09
C LEU A 189 7.06 -9.03 -15.59
N VAL A 190 6.48 -9.86 -14.71
CA VAL A 190 5.38 -10.76 -15.05
C VAL A 190 4.13 -9.99 -15.45
N PHE A 191 3.71 -9.06 -14.61
CA PHE A 191 2.42 -8.39 -14.85
C PHE A 191 2.51 -7.33 -15.95
N HIS A 192 3.63 -6.64 -16.11
CA HIS A 192 3.85 -5.77 -17.27
C HIS A 192 3.87 -6.54 -18.59
N THR A 193 4.57 -7.67 -18.64
CA THR A 193 4.62 -8.51 -19.86
C THR A 193 3.22 -8.97 -20.29
N SER A 194 2.28 -9.13 -19.36
CA SER A 194 0.90 -9.55 -19.67
C SER A 194 0.13 -8.57 -20.57
N TRP A 195 0.59 -7.32 -20.67
CA TRP A 195 -0.02 -6.30 -21.51
C TRP A 195 0.37 -6.38 -22.99
N GLY A 196 1.44 -7.13 -23.31
CA GLY A 196 1.97 -7.19 -24.68
C GLY A 196 2.82 -5.97 -25.05
N LEU A 197 3.52 -6.07 -26.19
CA LEU A 197 4.46 -5.01 -26.60
C LEU A 197 3.76 -3.71 -27.03
N GLU A 198 2.50 -3.78 -27.45
CA GLU A 198 1.69 -2.62 -27.80
C GLU A 198 1.46 -1.64 -26.67
N SER A 199 1.62 -2.09 -25.44
CA SER A 199 1.47 -1.25 -24.23
C SER A 199 2.81 -0.86 -23.60
N LEU A 200 3.93 -1.29 -24.16
CA LEU A 200 5.26 -1.18 -23.56
C LEU A 200 5.60 0.26 -23.16
N GLU A 201 5.43 1.22 -24.08
CA GLU A 201 5.84 2.62 -23.86
C GLU A 201 5.08 3.24 -22.67
N ARG A 202 3.83 2.90 -22.51
CA ARG A 202 2.98 3.45 -21.46
C ARG A 202 3.16 2.70 -20.14
N GLU A 203 2.90 1.39 -20.14
CA GLU A 203 2.89 0.59 -18.92
C GLU A 203 4.27 0.54 -18.25
N SER A 204 5.38 0.66 -19.02
CA SER A 204 6.71 0.69 -18.43
C SER A 204 7.00 1.93 -17.56
N GLN A 205 6.12 2.93 -17.57
CA GLN A 205 6.20 4.09 -16.68
C GLN A 205 5.54 3.82 -15.32
N GLU A 206 4.73 2.77 -15.22
CA GLU A 206 4.01 2.42 -13.99
C GLU A 206 4.84 1.52 -13.08
N ARG A 207 4.52 1.55 -11.79
CA ARG A 207 5.20 0.81 -10.72
C ARG A 207 4.17 0.08 -9.89
N TYR A 208 4.01 -1.21 -10.12
CA TYR A 208 2.95 -1.99 -9.50
C TYR A 208 3.23 -2.40 -8.05
N HIS A 209 4.50 -2.62 -7.69
CA HIS A 209 4.88 -3.06 -6.34
C HIS A 209 5.16 -1.93 -5.34
N MET A 210 4.90 -0.67 -5.71
CA MET A 210 5.20 0.49 -4.86
C MET A 210 4.35 0.57 -3.60
N THR A 211 3.16 -0.04 -3.60
CA THR A 211 2.32 -0.06 -2.42
C THR A 211 2.89 -1.07 -1.43
N THR A 212 3.61 -0.57 -0.44
CA THR A 212 4.01 -1.33 0.75
C THR A 212 3.10 -0.94 1.92
N ARG A 213 3.07 -1.76 2.98
CA ARG A 213 2.33 -1.39 4.20
C ARG A 213 2.77 -0.03 4.73
N GLN A 214 4.07 0.25 4.73
CA GLN A 214 4.62 1.52 5.20
C GLN A 214 4.20 2.70 4.34
N ILE A 215 4.29 2.57 3.01
CA ILE A 215 3.84 3.62 2.09
C ILE A 215 2.34 3.87 2.29
N LEU A 216 1.52 2.81 2.40
CA LEU A 216 0.10 2.96 2.65
C LEU A 216 -0.16 3.68 3.99
N LYS A 217 0.52 3.28 5.06
CA LYS A 217 0.41 3.96 6.35
C LYS A 217 0.84 5.42 6.25
N SER A 218 2.00 5.73 5.71
CA SER A 218 2.48 7.12 5.57
C SER A 218 1.56 7.99 4.71
N LEU A 219 0.81 7.37 3.79
CA LEU A 219 -0.19 8.06 2.98
C LEU A 219 -1.46 8.39 3.76
N LEU A 220 -1.94 7.45 4.59
CA LEU A 220 -3.20 7.55 5.32
C LEU A 220 -3.10 8.38 6.61
N TYR A 221 -1.97 8.32 7.21
CA TYR A 221 -1.59 8.76 8.51
C TYR A 221 -1.87 10.27 8.77
N PRO A 222 -1.47 11.22 7.90
CA PRO A 222 -1.73 12.64 8.14
C PRO A 222 -3.23 13.01 8.21
N PHE A 223 -4.11 12.04 7.98
CA PHE A 223 -5.56 12.26 7.81
C PHE A 223 -6.41 11.51 8.84
N ASP A 224 -5.82 10.99 9.90
CA ASP A 224 -6.53 10.18 10.90
C ASP A 224 -7.29 9.00 10.28
N LEU A 225 -6.71 8.35 9.28
CA LEU A 225 -7.26 7.18 8.62
C LEU A 225 -6.60 5.91 9.14
N THR A 226 -7.41 4.89 9.41
CA THR A 226 -6.97 3.58 9.87
C THR A 226 -7.40 2.48 8.91
N VAL A 227 -6.49 1.57 8.57
CA VAL A 227 -6.82 0.33 7.87
C VAL A 227 -7.49 -0.62 8.85
N ILE A 228 -8.77 -0.86 8.66
CA ILE A 228 -9.57 -1.76 9.53
C ILE A 228 -9.63 -3.19 9.02
N HIS A 229 -9.37 -3.39 7.73
CA HIS A 229 -9.31 -4.72 7.14
C HIS A 229 -8.45 -4.73 5.89
N THR A 230 -7.68 -5.79 5.69
CA THR A 230 -6.90 -6.05 4.48
C THR A 230 -7.09 -7.49 4.05
N TYR A 231 -7.37 -7.71 2.77
CA TYR A 231 -7.37 -9.04 2.19
C TYR A 231 -6.84 -9.02 0.75
N TYR A 232 -6.61 -10.19 0.19
CA TYR A 232 -6.06 -10.36 -1.15
C TYR A 232 -7.07 -11.01 -2.07
N GLN A 233 -7.11 -10.55 -3.31
CA GLN A 233 -7.91 -11.14 -4.37
C GLN A 233 -6.99 -11.83 -5.38
N ASP A 234 -7.42 -13.01 -5.82
CA ASP A 234 -6.85 -13.71 -6.95
C ASP A 234 -7.77 -13.54 -8.16
N ASP A 235 -7.24 -13.00 -9.24
CA ASP A 235 -7.98 -12.83 -10.49
C ASP A 235 -7.40 -13.78 -11.55
N ASP A 236 -8.00 -14.94 -11.67
CA ASP A 236 -7.58 -15.98 -12.60
C ASP A 236 -7.67 -15.53 -14.07
N SER A 237 -8.34 -14.41 -14.38
CA SER A 237 -8.40 -13.85 -15.74
C SER A 237 -7.03 -13.44 -16.28
N TYR A 238 -6.05 -13.19 -15.38
CA TYR A 238 -4.67 -12.94 -15.79
C TYR A 238 -3.95 -14.18 -16.31
N LEU A 239 -4.30 -15.39 -15.83
CA LEU A 239 -3.57 -16.61 -16.14
C LEU A 239 -3.42 -16.89 -17.64
N PRO A 240 -4.46 -16.79 -18.48
CA PRO A 240 -4.31 -16.99 -19.93
C PRO A 240 -3.38 -15.98 -20.60
N HIS A 241 -3.31 -14.75 -20.08
CA HIS A 241 -2.42 -13.71 -20.59
C HIS A 241 -0.97 -14.00 -20.20
N LEU A 242 -0.73 -14.42 -18.95
CA LEU A 242 0.59 -14.80 -18.47
C LEU A 242 1.14 -16.06 -19.15
N GLN A 243 0.29 -17.05 -19.43
CA GLN A 243 0.66 -18.29 -20.12
C GLN A 243 1.06 -18.09 -21.58
N LYS A 244 0.82 -16.93 -22.17
CA LYS A 244 1.39 -16.59 -23.48
C LYS A 244 2.91 -16.47 -23.43
N TYR A 245 3.44 -16.04 -22.30
CA TYR A 245 4.85 -15.67 -22.13
C TYR A 245 5.61 -16.55 -21.14
N PHE A 246 4.93 -17.09 -20.14
CA PHE A 246 5.55 -17.80 -19.01
C PHE A 246 5.10 -19.26 -18.92
N ALA A 247 6.03 -20.14 -18.54
CA ALA A 247 5.76 -21.54 -18.26
C ALA A 247 5.17 -21.72 -16.86
N ILE A 248 3.93 -21.25 -16.65
CA ILE A 248 3.22 -21.29 -15.38
C ILE A 248 1.86 -21.97 -15.53
N ASN A 249 1.39 -22.61 -14.45
CA ASN A 249 0.07 -23.26 -14.39
C ASN A 249 -0.87 -22.59 -13.37
N LYS A 250 -0.37 -21.60 -12.64
CA LYS A 250 -1.14 -20.75 -11.71
C LYS A 250 -0.50 -19.38 -11.64
N ILE A 251 -1.25 -18.40 -11.19
CA ILE A 251 -0.74 -17.05 -10.94
C ILE A 251 0.28 -17.11 -9.79
N PRO A 252 1.45 -16.48 -9.93
CA PRO A 252 2.55 -16.62 -8.96
C PRO A 252 2.32 -15.89 -7.64
N SER A 253 1.33 -14.99 -7.58
CA SER A 253 0.96 -14.23 -6.38
C SER A 253 -0.49 -13.79 -6.48
N ALA A 254 -1.06 -13.23 -5.41
CA ALA A 254 -2.31 -12.46 -5.50
C ALA A 254 -2.20 -11.37 -6.57
N THR A 255 -3.30 -11.02 -7.19
CA THR A 255 -3.35 -10.01 -8.25
C THR A 255 -3.72 -8.63 -7.72
N LYS A 256 -4.45 -8.59 -6.62
CA LYS A 256 -4.86 -7.36 -5.94
C LYS A 256 -4.82 -7.51 -4.43
N SER A 257 -4.60 -6.40 -3.73
CA SER A 257 -4.93 -6.23 -2.32
C SER A 257 -6.09 -5.26 -2.19
N VAL A 258 -6.94 -5.53 -1.22
CA VAL A 258 -8.05 -4.64 -0.84
C VAL A 258 -7.81 -4.16 0.56
N HIS A 259 -7.86 -2.85 0.75
CA HIS A 259 -7.71 -2.19 2.03
C HIS A 259 -8.99 -1.43 2.34
N ILE A 260 -9.66 -1.80 3.41
CA ILE A 260 -10.81 -1.08 3.94
C ILE A 260 -10.29 -0.14 5.02
N ILE A 261 -10.55 1.13 4.82
CA ILE A 261 -9.97 2.21 5.61
C ILE A 261 -11.11 3.06 6.14
N GLN A 262 -11.04 3.46 7.38
CA GLN A 262 -12.06 4.29 8.01
C GLN A 262 -11.43 5.51 8.68
N LYS A 263 -12.16 6.64 8.63
CA LYS A 263 -11.82 7.83 9.41
C LYS A 263 -12.14 7.56 10.88
N ARG A 264 -11.26 7.97 11.78
CA ARG A 264 -11.45 7.75 13.21
C ARG A 264 -12.52 8.66 13.79
N LYS A 265 -13.31 8.11 14.70
CA LYS A 265 -14.37 8.85 15.37
C LYS A 265 -13.87 9.69 16.55
N ASP A 266 -12.96 9.17 17.34
CA ASP A 266 -12.31 9.84 18.47
C ASP A 266 -11.01 9.12 18.85
N PRO A 267 -9.84 9.72 18.65
CA PRO A 267 -8.58 9.10 19.02
C PRO A 267 -8.43 8.82 20.52
N ARG A 268 -9.23 9.45 21.38
CA ARG A 268 -9.16 9.28 22.83
C ARG A 268 -9.92 8.05 23.35
N LEU A 269 -10.79 7.43 22.54
CA LEU A 269 -11.62 6.29 22.98
C LEU A 269 -10.84 5.00 23.21
N ASN A 270 -9.59 4.90 22.72
CA ASN A 270 -8.79 3.69 22.76
C ASN A 270 -7.42 3.90 23.43
N MET A 271 -7.30 4.91 24.27
CA MET A 271 -6.10 5.08 25.09
C MET A 271 -6.01 3.95 26.09
N ILE A 272 -4.95 3.17 26.02
CA ILE A 272 -4.62 2.17 27.03
C ILE A 272 -3.25 2.49 27.63
N THR A 273 -3.12 2.23 28.92
CA THR A 273 -1.82 2.33 29.56
C THR A 273 -1.07 1.01 29.39
N VAL A 274 0.14 1.06 28.87
CA VAL A 274 1.02 -0.11 28.79
C VAL A 274 1.33 -0.57 30.21
N THR A 275 1.00 -1.81 30.53
CA THR A 275 1.36 -2.38 31.83
C THR A 275 2.86 -2.68 31.88
N GLN A 276 3.46 -2.64 33.07
CA GLN A 276 4.90 -2.96 33.23
C GLN A 276 5.31 -4.31 32.59
N PRO A 277 4.55 -5.41 32.71
CA PRO A 277 4.88 -6.66 32.03
C PRO A 277 4.94 -6.52 30.50
N LYS A 278 4.02 -5.77 29.90
CA LYS A 278 4.00 -5.52 28.45
C LYS A 278 5.15 -4.60 28.03
N ALA A 279 5.39 -3.53 28.78
CA ALA A 279 6.54 -2.66 28.55
C ALA A 279 7.87 -3.45 28.58
N LYS A 280 8.02 -4.37 29.53
CA LYS A 280 9.19 -5.26 29.60
C LYS A 280 9.35 -6.10 28.32
N ILE A 281 8.28 -6.74 27.83
CA ILE A 281 8.32 -7.53 26.60
C ILE A 281 8.75 -6.66 25.42
N LEU A 282 8.21 -5.44 25.30
CA LEU A 282 8.54 -4.51 24.22
C LEU A 282 10.00 -4.08 24.26
N VAL A 283 10.52 -3.71 25.43
CA VAL A 283 11.92 -3.33 25.62
C VAL A 283 12.85 -4.50 25.32
N ASP A 284 12.57 -5.69 25.88
CA ASP A 284 13.37 -6.89 25.63
C ASP A 284 13.43 -7.24 24.14
N LYS A 285 12.30 -7.12 23.42
CA LYS A 285 12.22 -7.36 21.97
C LYS A 285 12.94 -6.28 21.16
N THR A 286 12.86 -5.02 21.56
CA THR A 286 13.61 -3.94 20.90
C THR A 286 15.10 -4.16 21.03
N ILE A 287 15.59 -4.53 22.24
CA ILE A 287 16.99 -4.85 22.49
C ILE A 287 17.46 -6.06 21.66
N GLU A 288 16.65 -7.12 21.60
CA GLU A 288 16.92 -8.31 20.78
C GLU A 288 17.07 -7.94 19.30
N LEU A 289 16.14 -7.14 18.76
CA LEU A 289 16.14 -6.72 17.36
C LEU A 289 17.28 -5.74 17.04
N ALA A 290 17.61 -4.85 17.97
CA ALA A 290 18.74 -3.93 17.83
C ALA A 290 20.10 -4.61 18.02
N MET A 291 20.12 -5.85 18.55
CA MET A 291 21.33 -6.62 18.82
C MET A 291 22.31 -5.89 19.75
N ILE A 292 21.79 -5.27 20.83
CA ILE A 292 22.54 -4.53 21.80
C ILE A 292 22.44 -5.18 23.19
N GLU A 293 23.38 -4.84 24.07
CA GLU A 293 23.34 -5.22 25.48
C GLU A 293 23.15 -3.98 26.36
N LEU A 294 22.13 -4.01 27.19
CA LEU A 294 21.87 -3.01 28.23
C LEU A 294 21.96 -3.64 29.62
N THR A 295 22.37 -2.87 30.60
CA THR A 295 22.32 -3.28 32.00
C THR A 295 20.88 -3.43 32.48
N ASP A 296 20.66 -4.18 33.55
CA ASP A 296 19.32 -4.34 34.12
C ASP A 296 18.71 -3.01 34.55
N ASP A 297 19.51 -2.08 35.09
CA ASP A 297 19.05 -0.73 35.50
C ASP A 297 18.59 0.10 34.27
N GLN A 298 19.32 0.03 33.15
CA GLN A 298 18.95 0.70 31.91
C GLN A 298 17.65 0.15 31.35
N LYS A 299 17.51 -1.19 31.31
CA LYS A 299 16.26 -1.85 30.89
C LYS A 299 15.09 -1.45 31.78
N GLU A 300 15.27 -1.43 33.10
CA GLU A 300 14.22 -1.05 34.03
C GLU A 300 13.80 0.41 33.85
N THR A 301 14.74 1.30 33.54
CA THR A 301 14.43 2.70 33.23
C THR A 301 13.56 2.83 31.97
N LEU A 302 13.94 2.18 30.88
CA LEU A 302 13.15 2.17 29.65
C LEU A 302 11.75 1.56 29.84
N ILE A 303 11.66 0.43 30.58
CA ILE A 303 10.38 -0.20 30.93
C ILE A 303 9.49 0.75 31.72
N ASN A 304 10.05 1.44 32.70
CA ASN A 304 9.32 2.37 33.55
C ASN A 304 8.87 3.63 32.79
N GLN A 305 9.62 4.08 31.79
CA GLN A 305 9.22 5.18 30.95
C GLN A 305 8.07 4.73 30.01
N LEU A 306 8.24 3.62 29.29
CA LEU A 306 7.22 3.10 28.40
C LEU A 306 5.91 2.79 29.14
N ALA A 307 5.98 2.26 30.37
CA ALA A 307 4.80 1.97 31.18
C ALA A 307 4.06 3.22 31.70
N LYS A 308 4.64 4.40 31.58
CA LYS A 308 3.99 5.67 31.94
C LYS A 308 3.30 6.34 30.76
N LEU A 309 3.67 5.97 29.54
CA LEU A 309 3.12 6.59 28.34
C LEU A 309 1.69 6.10 28.09
N PRO A 310 0.77 7.02 27.76
CA PRO A 310 -0.56 6.66 27.29
C PRO A 310 -0.43 6.07 25.89
N PHE A 311 -0.57 4.76 25.77
CA PHE A 311 -0.48 4.08 24.46
C PHE A 311 -1.83 4.04 23.78
N ASN A 312 -1.95 4.70 22.61
CA ASN A 312 -3.17 4.66 21.82
C ASN A 312 -3.05 3.57 20.75
N VAL A 313 -3.66 2.43 20.99
CA VAL A 313 -3.60 1.24 20.12
C VAL A 313 -4.32 1.44 18.80
N SER A 314 -5.29 2.36 18.76
CA SER A 314 -6.05 2.68 17.55
C SER A 314 -5.59 3.99 16.93
N ALA A 315 -4.91 4.83 17.73
CA ALA A 315 -4.26 6.00 17.19
C ALA A 315 -2.97 5.58 16.53
N GLU A 316 -3.08 5.29 15.34
CA GLU A 316 -1.95 5.38 14.47
C GLU A 316 -1.61 6.86 14.21
N SER A 317 -1.81 7.81 15.15
CA SER A 317 -1.33 9.16 14.95
C SER A 317 0.19 9.14 15.13
N GLN A 318 0.95 9.55 14.13
CA GLN A 318 2.39 9.54 14.03
C GLN A 318 2.92 10.44 15.11
N ASP A 319 2.26 11.55 15.31
CA ASP A 319 2.72 12.52 16.26
C ASP A 319 2.73 11.93 17.67
N GLU A 320 1.71 11.17 18.07
CA GLU A 320 1.69 10.50 19.37
C GLU A 320 2.73 9.36 19.46
N LYS A 321 2.90 8.55 18.44
CA LYS A 321 3.96 7.53 18.39
C LYS A 321 5.35 8.13 18.31
N LEU A 322 5.51 9.23 17.59
CA LEU A 322 6.77 9.95 17.53
C LEU A 322 7.14 10.56 18.88
N GLU A 323 6.16 11.06 19.66
CA GLU A 323 6.41 11.52 21.04
C GLU A 323 6.85 10.37 21.94
N GLU A 324 6.22 9.20 21.83
CA GLU A 324 6.59 8.00 22.60
C GLU A 324 7.99 7.49 22.23
N ILE A 325 8.27 7.40 20.95
CA ILE A 325 9.58 7.02 20.41
C ILE A 325 10.63 8.09 20.79
N ALA A 326 10.31 9.38 20.66
CA ALA A 326 11.19 10.47 21.02
C ALA A 326 11.61 10.39 22.51
N THR A 327 10.68 10.06 23.41
CA THR A 327 10.99 9.87 24.83
C THR A 327 11.97 8.71 25.07
N LEU A 328 11.84 7.61 24.31
CA LEU A 328 12.80 6.50 24.39
C LEU A 328 14.16 6.89 23.81
N ILE A 329 14.17 7.65 22.72
CA ILE A 329 15.40 8.13 22.10
C ILE A 329 16.14 9.13 23.00
N GLU A 330 15.43 10.10 23.58
CA GLU A 330 16.01 11.01 24.56
C GLU A 330 16.70 10.26 25.74
N THR A 331 16.10 9.14 26.16
CA THR A 331 16.71 8.30 27.20
C THR A 331 17.94 7.57 26.68
N ILE A 332 17.95 7.13 25.43
CA ILE A 332 19.10 6.49 24.79
C ILE A 332 20.24 7.51 24.64
N GLU A 333 19.93 8.72 24.18
CA GLU A 333 20.90 9.84 24.11
C GLU A 333 21.48 10.19 25.45
N ASP A 334 20.66 10.24 26.53
CA ASP A 334 21.12 10.47 27.90
C ASP A 334 22.09 9.39 28.39
N TYR A 335 21.88 8.13 27.96
CA TYR A 335 22.85 7.07 28.26
C TYR A 335 24.17 7.22 27.48
N VAL A 336 24.12 7.75 26.25
CA VAL A 336 25.34 8.08 25.48
C VAL A 336 26.10 9.22 26.13
N GLU A 337 25.40 10.28 26.56
CA GLU A 337 26.03 11.41 27.26
C GLU A 337 26.70 10.99 28.59
N LYS A 338 26.13 9.98 29.27
CA LYS A 338 26.69 9.41 30.49
C LYS A 338 27.76 8.34 30.25
N GLU A 339 28.10 8.10 28.98
CA GLU A 339 29.05 7.04 28.60
C GLU A 339 28.59 5.62 29.04
N GLU A 340 27.30 5.43 29.30
CA GLU A 340 26.72 4.13 29.72
C GLU A 340 26.50 3.18 28.58
N ILE A 341 26.26 3.70 27.37
CA ILE A 341 26.23 2.94 26.10
C ILE A 341 27.06 3.65 25.03
N THR A 342 27.49 2.91 24.02
CA THR A 342 28.24 3.49 22.91
C THR A 342 27.28 4.17 21.89
N ILE A 343 27.79 5.17 21.17
CA ILE A 343 27.05 5.82 20.09
C ILE A 343 26.55 4.79 19.07
N ASP A 344 27.35 3.79 18.70
CA ASP A 344 26.96 2.72 17.76
C ASP A 344 25.74 1.93 18.28
N ASN A 345 25.67 1.63 19.57
CA ASN A 345 24.52 0.95 20.17
C ASN A 345 23.28 1.86 20.23
N ALA A 346 23.45 3.15 20.50
CA ALA A 346 22.36 4.13 20.46
C ALA A 346 21.78 4.22 19.04
N GLU A 347 22.62 4.41 18.03
CA GLU A 347 22.20 4.47 16.62
C GLU A 347 21.44 3.20 16.18
N ARG A 348 21.84 2.02 16.67
CA ARG A 348 21.14 0.76 16.40
C ARG A 348 19.75 0.70 17.05
N MET A 349 19.62 1.19 18.29
CA MET A 349 18.31 1.26 18.95
C MET A 349 17.37 2.24 18.23
N GLU A 350 17.89 3.41 17.90
CA GLU A 350 17.14 4.42 17.16
C GLU A 350 16.68 3.90 15.80
N ALA A 351 17.55 3.20 15.06
CA ALA A 351 17.22 2.58 13.79
C ALA A 351 16.08 1.56 13.93
N VAL A 352 16.08 0.75 15.00
CA VAL A 352 14.98 -0.21 15.27
C VAL A 352 13.70 0.53 15.64
N LEU A 353 13.77 1.54 16.47
CA LEU A 353 12.60 2.28 16.96
C LEU A 353 11.97 3.17 15.88
N TYR A 354 12.78 3.86 15.09
CA TYR A 354 12.29 4.76 14.03
C TYR A 354 12.01 4.08 12.71
N GLU A 355 12.90 3.20 12.30
CA GLU A 355 12.95 2.70 10.93
C GLU A 355 12.59 1.21 10.86
N GLY A 356 12.50 0.53 11.99
CA GLY A 356 12.28 -0.91 12.05
C GLY A 356 13.41 -1.71 11.40
N ILE A 357 14.62 -1.12 11.30
CA ILE A 357 15.77 -1.74 10.66
C ILE A 357 16.56 -2.53 11.69
N PRO A 358 16.81 -3.82 11.47
CA PRO A 358 17.73 -4.56 12.33
C PRO A 358 19.17 -4.13 12.09
N ALA A 359 19.92 -4.06 13.17
CA ALA A 359 21.31 -3.59 13.20
C ALA A 359 22.29 -4.33 12.26
N ASN A 360 21.93 -5.51 11.77
CA ASN A 360 22.76 -6.34 10.90
C ASN A 360 22.36 -6.30 9.41
N GLU A 361 21.38 -5.51 9.04
CA GLU A 361 20.92 -5.43 7.65
C GLU A 361 21.13 -4.03 7.08
N THR A 362 22.03 -3.93 6.13
CA THR A 362 22.26 -2.71 5.36
C THR A 362 21.06 -2.46 4.45
N SER A 363 20.38 -1.37 4.68
CA SER A 363 19.50 -0.60 3.76
C SER A 363 18.41 -1.30 2.93
N ALA A 364 18.31 -2.62 2.87
CA ALA A 364 17.36 -3.33 1.99
C ALA A 364 15.99 -3.64 2.63
N PHE A 365 15.82 -3.37 3.93
CA PHE A 365 14.65 -3.76 4.70
C PHE A 365 13.94 -2.60 5.39
N TYR A 366 13.83 -1.47 4.72
CA TYR A 366 12.96 -0.41 5.22
C TYR A 366 11.54 -0.93 5.40
N GLY A 367 11.07 -0.97 6.61
CA GLY A 367 9.66 -1.13 6.95
C GLY A 367 9.21 -2.48 7.50
N SER A 368 9.84 -3.62 7.18
CA SER A 368 9.28 -4.92 7.58
C SER A 368 9.37 -5.23 9.07
N ARG A 369 10.35 -4.67 9.78
CA ARG A 369 10.55 -4.93 11.22
C ARG A 369 10.00 -3.84 12.15
N TYR A 370 9.89 -2.62 11.71
CA TYR A 370 9.09 -1.61 12.42
C TYR A 370 7.66 -2.14 12.62
N TYR A 371 7.08 -2.76 11.57
CA TYR A 371 5.78 -3.42 11.67
C TYR A 371 5.80 -4.69 12.54
N ALA A 372 6.90 -5.43 12.58
CA ALA A 372 7.00 -6.56 13.49
C ALA A 372 6.99 -6.09 14.96
N ILE A 373 7.65 -4.98 15.26
CA ILE A 373 7.58 -4.34 16.58
C ILE A 373 6.17 -3.81 16.82
N GLU A 374 5.57 -3.12 15.86
CA GLU A 374 4.23 -2.58 15.97
C GLU A 374 3.15 -3.67 16.05
N ASP A 375 3.20 -4.71 15.19
CA ASP A 375 2.31 -5.86 15.25
C ASP A 375 2.48 -6.61 16.58
N MET A 376 3.70 -6.73 17.08
CA MET A 376 3.99 -7.29 18.41
C MET A 376 3.43 -6.39 19.51
N MET A 377 3.63 -5.07 19.43
CA MET A 377 3.06 -4.10 20.38
C MET A 377 1.54 -4.20 20.39
N LEU A 378 0.89 -4.29 19.23
CA LEU A 378 -0.55 -4.45 19.12
C LEU A 378 -1.03 -5.79 19.68
N GLN A 379 -0.33 -6.90 19.39
CA GLN A 379 -0.68 -8.22 19.90
C GLN A 379 -0.54 -8.34 21.42
N GLU A 380 0.44 -7.67 22.01
CA GLU A 380 0.68 -7.69 23.47
C GLU A 380 -0.22 -6.71 24.23
N LEU A 381 -0.84 -5.75 23.51
CA LEU A 381 -1.72 -4.76 24.11
C LEU A 381 -3.21 -5.17 24.05
N TYR A 382 -3.57 -6.16 23.22
CA TYR A 382 -4.89 -6.79 23.16
C TYR A 382 -4.87 -8.18 23.81
#